data_ab952a56387b454ad58fcea4db003ed2
#
_entry.id   ab952a56387b454ad58fcea4db003ed2
#
_cell.length_a   1.000
_cell.length_b   1.000
_cell.length_c   1.000
_cell.angle_alpha   90.00
_cell.angle_beta   90.00
_cell.angle_gamma   90.00
#
_symmetry.space_group_name_H-M   'P 1'
#
loop_
_entity.id
_entity.type
_entity.pdbx_description
1 polymer ?
#
loop_
_entity_poly.entity_id
_entity_poly.type
_entity_poly.pdbx_seq_one_letter_code
_entity_poly.pdbx_strand_id
1 'polypeptide(L)'
;PFASLRLCIEMIFEEEINPVSTRKYAVGVDFGTESGRALLVDVATGEEIAAAVHPYANGVIDERLPSSGVRLEPDWALQDPDDYLAVFKQAIPAVLRESGVDPEEEIGVGIDFTACTLLPVKADGTPLCFLPEYRRRPHAWVKLWKHHAAQPEANKLNETARRLGCDFLDRYGGKVSSEWFLPKTMQILDEDPDIYAAADRLIEAADWVVWQLTGVETRSLSAAGYKALWSKREGYPPVAFFQALDGRLGNFVADKLSPDIRALGERAGGLTAQAAQWTGLLPGTAVAVANVDAHVAVPAAGVTEPGRMVIILGTSNCHMVLGESEQLVPGICGYVEDGIIPGLFGYEAGQPCVGDSFAWLVENCVPAAYTQEAERRGLSLHALLEERAAQLAPGASGLLALDWWNGSRSILVDADLSGVILGLTLATKPEEIYRALIEATAYGTRLIIENFAAHGVPVQEIVATGGLPDRNRLLMQIYADVT
;
A
#
# COMPACT_ATOMS: atom_id res chain seq x y z
N PRO A 1 11.31 -7.58 -4.65
CA PRO A 1 9.91 -7.67 -4.16
C PRO A 1 9.77 -8.41 -2.82
N PHE A 2 10.82 -9.13 -2.36
CA PHE A 2 10.78 -9.86 -1.08
C PHE A 2 11.46 -9.11 0.08
N ALA A 3 12.15 -8.00 -0.18
CA ALA A 3 12.84 -7.24 0.85
C ALA A 3 11.91 -6.67 1.94
N SER A 4 10.67 -6.32 1.56
CA SER A 4 9.65 -5.77 2.48
C SER A 4 9.14 -6.76 3.53
N LEU A 5 9.19 -8.06 3.25
CA LEU A 5 8.74 -9.11 4.18
C LEU A 5 9.77 -9.42 5.29
N ARG A 6 11.04 -9.10 5.06
CA ARG A 6 12.15 -9.52 5.93
C ARG A 6 12.05 -8.97 7.34
N LEU A 7 11.63 -7.75 7.53
CA LEU A 7 11.71 -7.06 8.83
C LEU A 7 10.40 -6.96 9.62
N CYS A 8 9.23 -7.20 9.02
CA CYS A 8 8.04 -7.56 9.82
C CYS A 8 8.35 -8.72 10.77
N ILE A 9 9.32 -9.54 10.40
CA ILE A 9 9.76 -10.72 11.11
C ILE A 9 10.79 -10.37 12.22
N GLU A 10 11.76 -9.50 11.96
CA GLU A 10 12.82 -9.14 12.91
C GLU A 10 12.29 -8.33 14.12
N MET A 11 11.24 -7.52 13.95
CA MET A 11 10.64 -6.72 15.01
C MET A 11 9.82 -7.51 16.05
N ILE A 12 9.47 -8.76 15.77
CA ILE A 12 8.59 -9.58 16.63
C ILE A 12 9.34 -10.19 17.84
N PHE A 13 10.70 -10.25 17.84
CA PHE A 13 11.43 -11.19 18.68
C PHE A 13 12.62 -10.63 19.47
N GLU A 14 12.53 -9.43 20.07
CA GLU A 14 13.53 -8.95 21.03
C GLU A 14 13.50 -9.62 22.40
N GLU A 15 12.54 -10.52 22.69
CA GLU A 15 12.51 -11.22 23.97
C GLU A 15 13.07 -12.67 23.89
N GLU A 16 14.28 -12.84 24.48
CA GLU A 16 14.94 -14.12 24.85
C GLU A 16 15.42 -15.05 23.72
N ILE A 17 16.48 -14.69 23.02
CA ILE A 17 17.34 -15.68 22.35
C ILE A 17 18.36 -16.24 23.32
N ASN A 18 18.05 -17.39 23.89
CA ASN A 18 19.00 -18.20 24.66
C ASN A 18 19.91 -18.96 23.68
N PRO A 19 21.25 -18.99 23.82
CA PRO A 19 22.16 -19.50 22.78
C PRO A 19 22.30 -21.05 22.79
N VAL A 20 21.19 -21.74 22.56
CA VAL A 20 21.22 -23.13 22.09
C VAL A 20 20.83 -23.11 20.66
N SER A 21 21.78 -23.41 19.77
CA SER A 21 21.71 -23.25 18.32
C SER A 21 20.65 -24.14 17.62
N THR A 22 19.41 -23.90 17.88
CA THR A 22 18.35 -24.34 16.95
C THR A 22 18.03 -23.16 16.06
N ARG A 23 18.23 -23.33 14.75
CA ARG A 23 17.77 -22.34 13.77
C ARG A 23 16.31 -22.03 14.03
N LYS A 24 15.93 -20.76 13.92
CA LYS A 24 14.56 -20.29 14.06
C LYS A 24 14.16 -19.56 12.80
N TYR A 25 12.94 -19.82 12.39
CA TYR A 25 12.41 -19.27 11.14
C TYR A 25 11.14 -18.48 11.41
N ALA A 26 10.82 -17.59 10.48
CA ALA A 26 9.57 -16.86 10.49
C ALA A 26 9.03 -16.75 9.07
N VAL A 27 7.69 -16.77 8.93
CA VAL A 27 7.01 -16.58 7.65
C VAL A 27 6.49 -15.17 7.55
N GLY A 28 6.89 -14.43 6.50
CA GLY A 28 6.25 -13.20 6.07
C GLY A 28 5.21 -13.49 4.98
N VAL A 29 4.05 -12.83 5.04
CA VAL A 29 3.00 -12.93 4.02
C VAL A 29 2.62 -11.55 3.53
N ASP A 30 2.89 -11.28 2.25
CA ASP A 30 2.53 -10.04 1.55
C ASP A 30 1.25 -10.25 0.73
N PHE A 31 0.26 -9.38 0.94
CA PHE A 31 -0.98 -9.34 0.18
C PHE A 31 -0.98 -8.14 -0.76
N GLY A 32 -0.53 -8.37 -1.99
CA GLY A 32 -0.53 -7.34 -3.04
C GLY A 32 -1.87 -7.21 -3.77
N THR A 33 -1.85 -6.51 -4.89
CA THR A 33 -3.07 -6.22 -5.69
C THR A 33 -3.59 -7.44 -6.46
N GLU A 34 -2.69 -8.27 -7.02
CA GLU A 34 -3.06 -9.38 -7.92
C GLU A 34 -2.64 -10.76 -7.39
N SER A 35 -1.90 -10.80 -6.29
CA SER A 35 -1.35 -12.03 -5.72
C SER A 35 -0.92 -11.82 -4.28
N GLY A 36 -0.90 -12.90 -3.50
CA GLY A 36 -0.20 -12.95 -2.22
C GLY A 36 1.08 -13.77 -2.31
N ARG A 37 2.01 -13.51 -1.42
CA ARG A 37 3.32 -14.15 -1.36
C ARG A 37 3.63 -14.60 0.05
N ALA A 38 4.31 -15.73 0.17
CA ALA A 38 4.92 -16.15 1.42
C ALA A 38 6.44 -16.22 1.26
N LEU A 39 7.17 -15.76 2.27
CA LEU A 39 8.61 -15.80 2.37
C LEU A 39 9.00 -16.42 3.71
N LEU A 40 9.82 -17.46 3.68
CA LEU A 40 10.41 -18.07 4.86
C LEU A 40 11.83 -17.54 5.06
N VAL A 41 12.12 -17.06 6.25
CA VAL A 41 13.39 -16.41 6.60
C VAL A 41 14.02 -17.04 7.83
N ASP A 42 15.34 -17.25 7.80
CA ASP A 42 16.14 -17.56 8.99
C ASP A 42 16.27 -16.26 9.81
N VAL A 43 15.72 -16.26 11.03
CA VAL A 43 15.65 -15.08 11.88
C VAL A 43 17.02 -14.58 12.33
N ALA A 44 18.00 -15.50 12.51
CA ALA A 44 19.33 -15.13 12.99
C ALA A 44 20.19 -14.46 11.90
N THR A 45 20.00 -14.84 10.63
CA THR A 45 20.84 -14.37 9.53
C THR A 45 20.11 -13.42 8.58
N GLY A 46 18.77 -13.44 8.60
CA GLY A 46 17.94 -12.80 7.62
C GLY A 46 18.01 -13.43 6.21
N GLU A 47 18.51 -14.67 6.11
CA GLU A 47 18.58 -15.42 4.84
C GLU A 47 17.17 -15.81 4.38
N GLU A 48 16.84 -15.50 3.12
CA GLU A 48 15.62 -15.96 2.46
C GLU A 48 15.77 -17.45 2.10
N ILE A 49 15.01 -18.31 2.76
CA ILE A 49 15.11 -19.76 2.63
C ILE A 49 14.26 -20.28 1.48
N ALA A 50 13.00 -19.84 1.40
CA ALA A 50 12.06 -20.23 0.36
C ALA A 50 11.01 -19.14 0.17
N ALA A 51 10.48 -19.02 -1.06
CA ALA A 51 9.43 -18.08 -1.38
C ALA A 51 8.39 -18.71 -2.32
N ALA A 52 7.12 -18.38 -2.11
CA ALA A 52 6.04 -18.83 -2.98
C ALA A 52 5.06 -17.70 -3.27
N VAL A 53 4.57 -17.64 -4.50
CA VAL A 53 3.55 -16.68 -4.96
C VAL A 53 2.27 -17.44 -5.29
N HIS A 54 1.14 -16.92 -4.80
CA HIS A 54 -0.18 -17.43 -5.17
C HIS A 54 -0.98 -16.30 -5.83
N PRO A 55 -1.25 -16.38 -7.16
CA PRO A 55 -2.08 -15.40 -7.85
C PRO A 55 -3.53 -15.51 -7.38
N TYR A 56 -4.20 -14.38 -7.25
CA TYR A 56 -5.61 -14.37 -6.90
C TYR A 56 -6.46 -14.92 -8.06
N ALA A 57 -7.46 -15.73 -7.73
CA ALA A 57 -8.34 -16.30 -8.73
C ALA A 57 -9.22 -15.25 -9.42
N ASN A 58 -9.63 -14.22 -8.67
CA ASN A 58 -10.45 -13.12 -9.18
C ASN A 58 -9.63 -11.84 -9.47
N GLY A 59 -8.46 -11.67 -8.86
CA GLY A 59 -7.64 -10.47 -9.00
C GLY A 59 -8.40 -9.21 -8.61
N VAL A 60 -8.29 -8.15 -9.41
CA VAL A 60 -9.09 -6.94 -9.26
C VAL A 60 -10.42 -7.09 -9.99
N ILE A 61 -11.51 -6.89 -9.26
CA ILE A 61 -12.88 -6.93 -9.78
C ILE A 61 -13.33 -5.48 -10.03
N ASP A 62 -13.31 -5.03 -11.28
CA ASP A 62 -13.59 -3.64 -11.67
C ASP A 62 -14.65 -3.50 -12.77
N GLU A 63 -15.03 -4.59 -13.46
CA GLU A 63 -16.08 -4.56 -14.47
C GLU A 63 -17.39 -5.21 -13.99
N ARG A 64 -17.30 -6.41 -13.42
CA ARG A 64 -18.46 -7.21 -13.02
C ARG A 64 -18.14 -8.10 -11.83
N LEU A 65 -19.12 -8.25 -10.92
CA LEU A 65 -19.03 -9.23 -9.83
C LEU A 65 -18.99 -10.66 -10.40
N PRO A 66 -17.99 -11.49 -10.06
CA PRO A 66 -17.79 -12.83 -10.63
C PRO A 66 -19.01 -13.75 -10.44
N SER A 67 -19.62 -13.72 -9.25
CA SER A 67 -20.70 -14.64 -8.87
C SER A 67 -22.08 -14.28 -9.42
N SER A 68 -22.29 -13.05 -9.90
CA SER A 68 -23.61 -12.53 -10.26
C SER A 68 -23.68 -11.81 -11.59
N GLY A 69 -22.53 -11.44 -12.18
CA GLY A 69 -22.43 -10.63 -13.38
C GLY A 69 -22.94 -9.19 -13.21
N VAL A 70 -23.21 -8.73 -11.99
CA VAL A 70 -23.58 -7.34 -11.72
C VAL A 70 -22.46 -6.44 -12.21
N ARG A 71 -22.81 -5.48 -13.07
CA ARG A 71 -21.85 -4.51 -13.61
C ARG A 71 -21.49 -3.49 -12.53
N LEU A 72 -20.22 -3.16 -12.46
CA LEU A 72 -19.70 -2.10 -11.60
C LEU A 72 -19.65 -0.79 -12.37
N GLU A 73 -19.81 0.31 -11.66
CA GLU A 73 -19.62 1.65 -12.22
C GLU A 73 -18.13 1.97 -12.35
N PRO A 74 -17.76 3.00 -13.13
CA PRO A 74 -16.37 3.45 -13.24
C PRO A 74 -15.72 3.73 -11.87
N ASP A 75 -14.41 3.59 -11.80
CA ASP A 75 -13.59 3.83 -10.59
C ASP A 75 -13.85 2.88 -9.41
N TRP A 76 -14.65 1.85 -9.62
CA TRP A 76 -14.77 0.75 -8.66
C TRP A 76 -13.60 -0.22 -8.82
N ALA A 77 -13.07 -0.68 -7.69
CA ALA A 77 -12.09 -1.75 -7.62
C ALA A 77 -12.36 -2.59 -6.37
N LEU A 78 -12.77 -3.82 -6.58
CA LEU A 78 -13.11 -4.75 -5.51
C LEU A 78 -12.18 -5.96 -5.53
N GLN A 79 -12.19 -6.74 -4.43
CA GLN A 79 -11.50 -8.03 -4.33
C GLN A 79 -12.36 -9.05 -3.60
N ASP A 80 -11.99 -10.33 -3.73
CA ASP A 80 -12.65 -11.45 -3.07
C ASP A 80 -11.83 -11.87 -1.83
N PRO A 81 -12.41 -11.86 -0.61
CA PRO A 81 -11.69 -12.32 0.59
C PRO A 81 -11.25 -13.79 0.54
N ASP A 82 -11.89 -14.64 -0.29
CA ASP A 82 -11.46 -16.03 -0.49
C ASP A 82 -10.06 -16.11 -1.13
N ASP A 83 -9.69 -15.16 -1.98
CA ASP A 83 -8.36 -15.09 -2.56
C ASP A 83 -7.28 -14.91 -1.48
N TYR A 84 -7.57 -14.15 -0.41
CA TYR A 84 -6.65 -13.99 0.72
C TYR A 84 -6.51 -15.28 1.54
N LEU A 85 -7.61 -15.97 1.79
CA LEU A 85 -7.58 -17.26 2.49
C LEU A 85 -6.85 -18.33 1.67
N ALA A 86 -6.91 -18.24 0.34
CA ALA A 86 -6.18 -19.13 -0.56
C ALA A 86 -4.66 -18.95 -0.45
N VAL A 87 -4.16 -17.73 -0.21
CA VAL A 87 -2.72 -17.46 0.03
C VAL A 87 -2.23 -18.27 1.23
N PHE A 88 -2.95 -18.25 2.35
CA PHE A 88 -2.58 -19.04 3.53
C PHE A 88 -2.58 -20.53 3.27
N LYS A 89 -3.53 -21.02 2.48
CA LYS A 89 -3.71 -22.45 2.17
C LYS A 89 -2.75 -22.96 1.10
N GLN A 90 -2.14 -22.08 0.31
CA GLN A 90 -1.29 -22.46 -0.82
C GLN A 90 0.16 -22.00 -0.68
N ALA A 91 0.39 -20.72 -0.38
CA ALA A 91 1.74 -20.15 -0.36
C ALA A 91 2.54 -20.61 0.87
N ILE A 92 1.97 -20.57 2.09
CA ILE A 92 2.70 -21.01 3.29
C ILE A 92 3.03 -22.51 3.22
N PRO A 93 2.12 -23.44 2.91
CA PRO A 93 2.50 -24.85 2.75
C PRO A 93 3.50 -25.08 1.62
N ALA A 94 3.55 -24.22 0.59
CA ALA A 94 4.55 -24.33 -0.48
C ALA A 94 5.96 -24.03 0.02
N VAL A 95 6.16 -22.92 0.77
CA VAL A 95 7.47 -22.57 1.32
C VAL A 95 7.97 -23.59 2.35
N LEU A 96 7.06 -24.16 3.18
CA LEU A 96 7.42 -25.22 4.12
C LEU A 96 7.87 -26.50 3.39
N ARG A 97 7.18 -26.90 2.32
CA ARG A 97 7.60 -28.06 1.51
C ARG A 97 8.91 -27.84 0.77
N GLU A 98 9.12 -26.67 0.22
CA GLU A 98 10.31 -26.33 -0.54
C GLU A 98 11.55 -26.24 0.35
N SER A 99 11.41 -25.61 1.53
CA SER A 99 12.50 -25.46 2.48
C SER A 99 12.84 -26.74 3.24
N GLY A 100 11.84 -27.60 3.48
CA GLY A 100 11.99 -28.76 4.37
C GLY A 100 12.14 -28.38 5.85
N VAL A 101 11.87 -27.14 6.24
CA VAL A 101 11.91 -26.67 7.61
C VAL A 101 10.79 -27.33 8.42
N ASP A 102 11.13 -27.77 9.65
CA ASP A 102 10.15 -28.32 10.57
C ASP A 102 9.27 -27.19 11.14
N PRO A 103 7.94 -27.33 11.11
CA PRO A 103 7.05 -26.34 11.72
C PRO A 103 7.31 -26.05 13.21
N GLU A 104 8.02 -26.93 13.94
CA GLU A 104 8.45 -26.69 15.32
C GLU A 104 9.59 -25.64 15.43
N GLU A 105 10.29 -25.37 14.34
CA GLU A 105 11.33 -24.35 14.27
C GLU A 105 10.78 -22.96 13.89
N GLU A 106 9.49 -22.89 13.53
CA GLU A 106 8.80 -21.67 13.13
C GLU A 106 8.31 -20.90 14.35
N ILE A 107 8.73 -19.63 14.51
CA ILE A 107 8.44 -18.83 15.69
C ILE A 107 7.34 -17.79 15.47
N GLY A 108 7.00 -17.47 14.23
CA GLY A 108 5.94 -16.51 13.99
C GLY A 108 5.61 -16.19 12.54
N VAL A 109 4.48 -15.54 12.37
CA VAL A 109 3.95 -15.07 11.10
C VAL A 109 3.81 -13.55 11.13
N GLY A 110 4.47 -12.87 10.20
CA GLY A 110 4.30 -11.44 9.91
C GLY A 110 3.41 -11.24 8.68
N ILE A 111 2.61 -10.18 8.67
CA ILE A 111 1.68 -9.88 7.58
C ILE A 111 1.82 -8.44 7.16
N ASP A 112 1.93 -8.21 5.86
CA ASP A 112 1.69 -6.92 5.27
C ASP A 112 0.60 -6.99 4.19
N PHE A 113 0.02 -5.83 3.90
CA PHE A 113 -1.16 -5.74 3.05
C PHE A 113 -1.24 -4.36 2.39
N THR A 114 -1.84 -4.30 1.20
CA THR A 114 -2.21 -3.02 0.59
C THR A 114 -3.10 -2.20 1.53
N ALA A 115 -2.71 -0.98 1.83
CA ALA A 115 -3.49 -0.07 2.69
C ALA A 115 -4.87 0.24 2.10
N CYS A 116 -5.77 0.79 2.90
CA CYS A 116 -7.09 1.25 2.46
C CYS A 116 -7.96 0.16 1.83
N THR A 117 -7.81 -1.08 2.22
CA THR A 117 -8.57 -2.21 1.69
C THR A 117 -9.70 -2.57 2.64
N LEU A 118 -10.86 -1.90 2.46
CA LEU A 118 -11.99 -1.93 3.38
C LEU A 118 -12.91 -3.13 3.15
N LEU A 119 -13.30 -3.83 4.23
CA LEU A 119 -14.19 -4.98 4.23
C LEU A 119 -15.33 -4.86 5.25
N PRO A 120 -16.62 -4.97 4.87
CA PRO A 120 -17.73 -5.10 5.79
C PRO A 120 -17.91 -6.55 6.25
N VAL A 121 -17.95 -6.77 7.58
CA VAL A 121 -18.05 -8.11 8.18
C VAL A 121 -19.09 -8.20 9.30
N LYS A 122 -19.50 -9.43 9.64
CA LYS A 122 -20.28 -9.73 10.84
C LYS A 122 -19.41 -9.72 12.10
N ALA A 123 -20.04 -9.79 13.26
CA ALA A 123 -19.37 -9.79 14.57
C ALA A 123 -18.42 -10.98 14.78
N ASP A 124 -18.56 -12.04 14.02
CA ASP A 124 -17.68 -13.21 14.03
C ASP A 124 -16.57 -13.16 12.95
N GLY A 125 -16.44 -12.03 12.23
CA GLY A 125 -15.47 -11.83 11.17
C GLY A 125 -15.92 -12.40 9.81
N THR A 126 -17.15 -12.90 9.66
CA THR A 126 -17.66 -13.37 8.36
C THR A 126 -17.89 -12.21 7.39
N PRO A 127 -17.20 -12.15 6.22
CA PRO A 127 -17.44 -11.14 5.20
C PRO A 127 -18.89 -11.16 4.70
N LEU A 128 -19.49 -9.98 4.51
CA LEU A 128 -20.87 -9.91 4.03
C LEU A 128 -21.01 -10.55 2.63
N CYS A 129 -20.01 -10.42 1.77
CA CYS A 129 -20.03 -11.04 0.43
C CYS A 129 -20.07 -12.59 0.46
N PHE A 130 -19.75 -13.24 1.59
CA PHE A 130 -19.87 -14.69 1.75
C PHE A 130 -21.31 -15.13 2.03
N LEU A 131 -22.15 -14.20 2.48
CA LEU A 131 -23.55 -14.48 2.79
C LEU A 131 -24.41 -14.41 1.51
N PRO A 132 -25.22 -15.44 1.21
CA PRO A 132 -25.98 -15.52 -0.04
C PRO A 132 -26.86 -14.29 -0.33
N GLU A 133 -27.43 -13.70 0.70
CA GLU A 133 -28.30 -12.50 0.62
C GLU A 133 -27.56 -11.23 0.21
N TYR A 134 -26.23 -11.14 0.47
CA TYR A 134 -25.44 -9.95 0.16
C TYR A 134 -24.46 -10.16 -0.99
N ARG A 135 -24.21 -11.39 -1.43
CA ARG A 135 -23.20 -11.75 -2.43
C ARG A 135 -23.37 -11.01 -3.77
N ARG A 136 -24.58 -10.59 -4.10
CA ARG A 136 -24.89 -9.85 -5.34
C ARG A 136 -24.80 -8.34 -5.20
N ARG A 137 -24.49 -7.83 -4.00
CA ARG A 137 -24.42 -6.39 -3.70
C ARG A 137 -22.96 -5.94 -3.70
N PRO A 138 -22.54 -5.03 -4.60
CA PRO A 138 -21.14 -4.62 -4.71
C PRO A 138 -20.55 -4.09 -3.41
N HIS A 139 -21.34 -3.34 -2.62
CA HIS A 139 -20.88 -2.79 -1.34
C HIS A 139 -20.61 -3.83 -0.25
N ALA A 140 -21.02 -5.10 -0.44
CA ALA A 140 -20.69 -6.19 0.48
C ALA A 140 -19.28 -6.77 0.28
N TRP A 141 -18.60 -6.39 -0.81
CA TRP A 141 -17.29 -6.88 -1.20
C TRP A 141 -16.17 -5.96 -0.70
N VAL A 142 -14.93 -6.48 -0.70
CA VAL A 142 -13.74 -5.70 -0.33
C VAL A 142 -13.56 -4.54 -1.29
N LYS A 143 -13.41 -3.31 -0.79
CA LYS A 143 -13.04 -2.13 -1.56
C LYS A 143 -11.53 -1.95 -1.51
N LEU A 144 -10.84 -2.24 -2.62
CA LEU A 144 -9.39 -2.19 -2.75
C LEU A 144 -8.86 -0.75 -2.60
N TRP A 145 -7.57 -0.57 -2.34
CA TRP A 145 -6.91 0.75 -2.22
C TRP A 145 -7.19 1.67 -3.41
N LYS A 146 -7.17 1.17 -4.65
CA LYS A 146 -7.45 1.93 -5.88
C LYS A 146 -8.94 2.10 -6.22
N HIS A 147 -9.85 1.86 -5.26
CA HIS A 147 -11.26 2.18 -5.41
C HIS A 147 -11.48 3.69 -5.19
N HIS A 148 -11.66 4.43 -6.28
CA HIS A 148 -11.76 5.89 -6.27
C HIS A 148 -13.20 6.41 -6.30
N ALA A 149 -14.20 5.53 -6.45
CA ALA A 149 -15.61 5.91 -6.57
C ALA A 149 -16.18 6.65 -5.36
N ALA A 150 -15.46 6.69 -4.22
CA ALA A 150 -15.84 7.46 -3.02
C ALA A 150 -15.36 8.94 -3.03
N GLN A 151 -15.09 9.51 -4.22
CA GLN A 151 -14.62 10.90 -4.33
C GLN A 151 -15.63 11.94 -3.83
N PRO A 152 -16.96 11.82 -4.08
CA PRO A 152 -17.94 12.72 -3.51
C PRO A 152 -17.90 12.77 -1.97
N GLU A 153 -17.73 11.60 -1.33
CA GLU A 153 -17.66 11.47 0.12
C GLU A 153 -16.37 12.07 0.68
N ALA A 154 -15.24 11.88 -0.01
CA ALA A 154 -13.98 12.52 0.36
C ALA A 154 -14.10 14.06 0.29
N ASN A 155 -14.74 14.60 -0.74
CA ASN A 155 -15.00 16.03 -0.87
C ASN A 155 -15.87 16.55 0.27
N LYS A 156 -16.99 15.86 0.59
CA LYS A 156 -17.89 16.18 1.71
C LYS A 156 -17.15 16.16 3.07
N LEU A 157 -16.28 15.16 3.27
CA LEU A 157 -15.47 15.04 4.49
C LEU A 157 -14.51 16.24 4.61
N ASN A 158 -13.75 16.52 3.55
CA ASN A 158 -12.75 17.59 3.53
C ASN A 158 -13.42 18.97 3.75
N GLU A 159 -14.58 19.23 3.13
CA GLU A 159 -15.33 20.47 3.31
C GLU A 159 -15.85 20.59 4.74
N THR A 160 -16.41 19.51 5.30
CA THR A 160 -16.92 19.49 6.67
C THR A 160 -15.82 19.72 7.68
N ALA A 161 -14.67 19.06 7.54
CA ALA A 161 -13.53 19.22 8.43
C ALA A 161 -12.98 20.66 8.40
N ARG A 162 -12.83 21.26 7.21
CA ARG A 162 -12.41 22.68 7.08
C ARG A 162 -13.42 23.64 7.70
N ARG A 163 -14.71 23.42 7.46
CA ARG A 163 -15.79 24.27 8.04
C ARG A 163 -15.81 24.22 9.56
N LEU A 164 -15.45 23.09 10.14
CA LEU A 164 -15.38 22.91 11.61
C LEU A 164 -14.03 23.33 12.21
N GLY A 165 -13.02 23.64 11.37
CA GLY A 165 -11.67 23.94 11.82
C GLY A 165 -10.96 22.73 12.45
N CYS A 166 -11.18 21.54 11.90
CA CYS A 166 -10.55 20.32 12.40
C CYS A 166 -9.05 20.29 12.00
N ASP A 167 -8.19 20.24 12.97
CA ASP A 167 -6.73 20.22 12.82
C ASP A 167 -6.18 18.85 12.38
N PHE A 168 -6.94 17.76 12.52
CA PHE A 168 -6.50 16.44 12.08
C PHE A 168 -6.18 16.38 10.58
N LEU A 169 -6.75 17.26 9.73
CA LEU A 169 -6.42 17.31 8.31
C LEU A 169 -4.94 17.67 8.07
N ASP A 170 -4.33 18.43 8.96
CA ASP A 170 -2.93 18.84 8.82
C ASP A 170 -1.98 17.64 8.87
N ARG A 171 -2.36 16.57 9.60
CA ARG A 171 -1.63 15.29 9.60
C ARG A 171 -1.61 14.61 8.23
N TYR A 172 -2.54 14.95 7.37
CA TYR A 172 -2.74 14.35 6.03
C TYR A 172 -2.49 15.33 4.90
N GLY A 173 -1.61 16.30 5.13
CA GLY A 173 -1.26 17.30 4.13
C GLY A 173 -2.41 18.23 3.73
N GLY A 174 -3.50 18.27 4.52
CA GLY A 174 -4.65 19.17 4.33
C GLY A 174 -5.86 18.55 3.65
N LYS A 175 -5.80 17.28 3.22
CA LYS A 175 -6.92 16.59 2.57
C LYS A 175 -6.92 15.09 2.85
N VAL A 176 -8.13 14.50 2.88
CA VAL A 176 -8.36 13.05 2.87
C VAL A 176 -8.69 12.61 1.43
N SER A 177 -8.09 11.51 0.99
CA SER A 177 -8.31 10.92 -0.34
C SER A 177 -9.57 10.03 -0.38
N SER A 178 -10.16 9.88 -1.57
CA SER A 178 -11.24 8.92 -1.83
C SER A 178 -10.83 7.46 -1.60
N GLU A 179 -9.54 7.17 -1.68
CA GLU A 179 -8.99 5.84 -1.40
C GLU A 179 -9.18 5.40 0.05
N TRP A 180 -9.37 6.32 1.01
CA TRP A 180 -9.25 6.05 2.42
C TRP A 180 -10.50 5.43 3.04
N PHE A 181 -10.33 4.92 4.25
CA PHE A 181 -11.32 4.14 4.98
C PHE A 181 -12.67 4.86 5.16
N LEU A 182 -12.65 6.11 5.64
CA LEU A 182 -13.91 6.82 5.97
C LEU A 182 -14.70 7.25 4.73
N PRO A 183 -14.13 7.78 3.64
CA PRO A 183 -14.87 8.03 2.40
C PRO A 183 -15.54 6.76 1.84
N LYS A 184 -14.84 5.62 1.79
CA LYS A 184 -15.43 4.33 1.37
C LYS A 184 -16.55 3.86 2.29
N THR A 185 -16.41 4.09 3.60
CA THR A 185 -17.47 3.83 4.57
C THR A 185 -18.71 4.69 4.30
N MET A 186 -18.50 5.98 4.03
CA MET A 186 -19.59 6.91 3.69
C MET A 186 -20.28 6.52 2.40
N GLN A 187 -19.54 6.08 1.39
CA GLN A 187 -20.10 5.56 0.14
C GLN A 187 -21.01 4.35 0.40
N ILE A 188 -20.57 3.39 1.23
CA ILE A 188 -21.44 2.27 1.62
C ILE A 188 -22.71 2.76 2.30
N LEU A 189 -22.60 3.73 3.22
CA LEU A 189 -23.74 4.29 3.93
C LEU A 189 -24.71 5.03 3.01
N ASP A 190 -24.21 5.76 2.02
CA ASP A 190 -25.04 6.60 1.14
C ASP A 190 -25.66 5.79 -0.01
N GLU A 191 -24.93 4.86 -0.62
CA GLU A 191 -25.39 4.09 -1.79
C GLU A 191 -26.07 2.78 -1.39
N ASP A 192 -25.69 2.16 -0.25
CA ASP A 192 -26.23 0.88 0.22
C ASP A 192 -26.37 0.83 1.75
N PRO A 193 -27.30 1.62 2.34
CA PRO A 193 -27.48 1.72 3.78
C PRO A 193 -27.85 0.37 4.45
N ASP A 194 -28.42 -0.57 3.71
CA ASP A 194 -28.71 -1.89 4.26
C ASP A 194 -27.42 -2.71 4.46
N ILE A 195 -26.44 -2.62 3.56
CA ILE A 195 -25.12 -3.22 3.77
C ILE A 195 -24.40 -2.55 4.94
N TYR A 196 -24.46 -1.23 5.04
CA TYR A 196 -23.91 -0.52 6.19
C TYR A 196 -24.55 -1.00 7.51
N ALA A 197 -25.86 -1.13 7.54
CA ALA A 197 -26.58 -1.62 8.73
C ALA A 197 -26.28 -3.10 9.03
N ALA A 198 -26.16 -3.94 8.00
CA ALA A 198 -25.86 -5.36 8.14
C ALA A 198 -24.44 -5.66 8.63
N ALA A 199 -23.48 -4.78 8.34
CA ALA A 199 -22.10 -4.90 8.80
C ALA A 199 -22.04 -4.63 10.32
N ASP A 200 -21.56 -5.60 11.09
CA ASP A 200 -21.28 -5.40 12.52
C ASP A 200 -19.93 -4.70 12.71
N ARG A 201 -18.99 -4.91 11.77
CA ARG A 201 -17.70 -4.22 11.71
C ARG A 201 -17.37 -3.79 10.28
N LEU A 202 -16.66 -2.67 10.19
CA LEU A 202 -15.92 -2.24 9.01
C LEU A 202 -14.43 -2.37 9.34
N ILE A 203 -13.66 -3.09 8.53
CA ILE A 203 -12.31 -3.52 8.89
C ILE A 203 -11.37 -3.41 7.68
N GLU A 204 -10.11 -3.05 7.93
CA GLU A 204 -9.04 -3.21 6.92
C GLU A 204 -8.81 -4.71 6.67
N ALA A 205 -8.61 -5.09 5.43
CA ALA A 205 -8.37 -6.49 5.07
C ALA A 205 -7.10 -7.04 5.74
N ALA A 206 -6.11 -6.20 5.97
CA ALA A 206 -4.92 -6.50 6.76
C ALA A 206 -5.26 -7.03 8.17
N ASP A 207 -6.13 -6.30 8.88
CA ASP A 207 -6.57 -6.67 10.22
C ASP A 207 -7.50 -7.90 10.18
N TRP A 208 -8.30 -8.01 9.12
CA TRP A 208 -9.20 -9.13 8.95
C TRP A 208 -8.46 -10.45 8.74
N VAL A 209 -7.40 -10.50 7.93
CA VAL A 209 -6.62 -11.73 7.73
C VAL A 209 -5.91 -12.15 9.01
N VAL A 210 -5.43 -11.22 9.84
CA VAL A 210 -4.90 -11.50 11.18
C VAL A 210 -5.97 -12.09 12.08
N TRP A 211 -7.18 -11.52 12.05
CA TRP A 211 -8.32 -12.08 12.80
C TRP A 211 -8.68 -13.50 12.37
N GLN A 212 -8.66 -13.80 11.05
CA GLN A 212 -8.91 -15.17 10.56
C GLN A 212 -7.86 -16.18 11.06
N LEU A 213 -6.60 -15.76 11.20
CA LEU A 213 -5.54 -16.61 11.71
C LEU A 213 -5.63 -16.82 13.23
N THR A 214 -5.96 -15.79 13.98
CA THR A 214 -5.84 -15.78 15.44
C THR A 214 -7.15 -15.98 16.19
N GLY A 215 -8.29 -15.72 15.53
CA GLY A 215 -9.59 -15.62 16.19
C GLY A 215 -9.77 -14.36 17.06
N VAL A 216 -8.82 -13.44 17.05
CA VAL A 216 -8.83 -12.19 17.84
C VAL A 216 -8.91 -10.99 16.91
N GLU A 217 -9.95 -10.14 17.09
CA GLU A 217 -10.08 -8.89 16.38
C GLU A 217 -9.12 -7.84 16.96
N THR A 218 -8.10 -7.47 16.20
CA THR A 218 -7.17 -6.37 16.50
C THR A 218 -7.14 -5.38 15.37
N ARG A 219 -6.65 -4.16 15.60
CA ARG A 219 -6.43 -3.13 14.58
C ARG A 219 -4.98 -2.71 14.56
N SER A 220 -4.41 -2.60 13.37
CA SER A 220 -3.08 -2.05 13.18
C SER A 220 -3.07 -0.55 13.44
N LEU A 221 -2.16 -0.09 14.31
CA LEU A 221 -1.90 1.32 14.54
C LEU A 221 -1.54 2.04 13.25
N SER A 222 -0.73 1.41 12.39
CA SER A 222 -0.33 1.96 11.10
C SER A 222 -1.54 2.23 10.20
N ALA A 223 -2.37 1.21 9.94
CA ALA A 223 -3.56 1.37 9.09
C ALA A 223 -4.58 2.36 9.70
N ALA A 224 -4.84 2.27 11.00
CA ALA A 224 -5.74 3.19 11.70
C ALA A 224 -5.25 4.64 11.63
N GLY A 225 -3.95 4.85 11.82
CA GLY A 225 -3.33 6.19 11.79
C GLY A 225 -3.29 6.80 10.41
N TYR A 226 -2.74 6.08 9.42
CA TYR A 226 -2.60 6.65 8.07
C TYR A 226 -3.91 6.74 7.30
N LYS A 227 -4.86 5.84 7.53
CA LYS A 227 -5.98 5.67 6.60
C LYS A 227 -7.38 5.81 7.23
N ALA A 228 -7.49 5.78 8.59
CA ALA A 228 -8.77 5.86 9.31
C ALA A 228 -8.88 7.01 10.32
N LEU A 229 -8.04 8.03 10.20
CA LEU A 229 -8.07 9.27 11.00
C LEU A 229 -7.76 9.10 12.49
N TRP A 230 -7.20 7.97 12.91
CA TRP A 230 -6.81 7.75 14.29
C TRP A 230 -5.46 8.40 14.62
N SER A 231 -5.27 8.84 15.84
CA SER A 231 -3.96 9.24 16.36
C SER A 231 -3.73 8.66 17.76
N LYS A 232 -2.47 8.36 18.07
CA LYS A 232 -2.08 7.83 19.36
C LYS A 232 -2.43 8.79 20.51
N ARG A 233 -2.35 10.10 20.26
CA ARG A 233 -2.63 11.15 21.25
C ARG A 233 -4.11 11.42 21.48
N GLU A 234 -4.93 11.40 20.42
CA GLU A 234 -6.30 11.90 20.46
C GLU A 234 -7.35 10.81 20.17
N GLY A 235 -6.92 9.65 19.69
CA GLY A 235 -7.81 8.61 19.18
C GLY A 235 -8.44 9.00 17.84
N TYR A 236 -9.66 8.53 17.59
CA TYR A 236 -10.46 8.94 16.43
C TYR A 236 -11.03 10.36 16.61
N PRO A 237 -11.40 11.05 15.52
CA PRO A 237 -12.11 12.33 15.61
C PRO A 237 -13.34 12.25 16.54
N PRO A 238 -13.72 13.35 17.18
CA PRO A 238 -14.82 13.35 18.16
C PRO A 238 -16.17 13.05 17.50
N VAL A 239 -17.11 12.49 18.27
CA VAL A 239 -18.49 12.19 17.84
C VAL A 239 -19.15 13.38 17.14
N ALA A 240 -18.90 14.60 17.61
CA ALA A 240 -19.43 15.82 17.01
C ALA A 240 -19.00 16.02 15.55
N PHE A 241 -17.79 15.62 15.18
CA PHE A 241 -17.34 15.63 13.80
C PHE A 241 -18.14 14.65 12.93
N PHE A 242 -18.28 13.42 13.39
CA PHE A 242 -19.05 12.39 12.65
C PHE A 242 -20.53 12.78 12.52
N GLN A 243 -21.13 13.34 13.55
CA GLN A 243 -22.50 13.85 13.50
C GLN A 243 -22.67 15.02 12.53
N ALA A 244 -21.68 15.91 12.45
CA ALA A 244 -21.70 17.04 11.52
C ALA A 244 -21.44 16.61 10.07
N LEU A 245 -20.70 15.51 9.87
CA LEU A 245 -20.45 14.90 8.57
C LEU A 245 -21.71 14.21 8.03
N ASP A 246 -22.32 13.37 8.85
CA ASP A 246 -23.62 12.76 8.62
C ASP A 246 -24.21 12.28 9.96
N GLY A 247 -25.48 12.62 10.24
CA GLY A 247 -26.12 12.24 11.50
C GLY A 247 -26.15 10.71 11.76
N ARG A 248 -26.13 9.91 10.69
CA ARG A 248 -26.06 8.43 10.76
C ARG A 248 -24.71 7.90 11.25
N LEU A 249 -23.65 8.71 11.18
CA LEU A 249 -22.29 8.37 11.62
C LEU A 249 -22.01 8.70 13.10
N GLY A 250 -22.97 9.25 13.84
CA GLY A 250 -22.77 9.73 15.22
C GLY A 250 -22.14 8.69 16.16
N ASN A 251 -22.47 7.41 15.98
CA ASN A 251 -21.91 6.30 16.77
C ASN A 251 -20.93 5.43 15.96
N PHE A 252 -20.47 5.89 14.81
CA PHE A 252 -19.66 5.09 13.86
C PHE A 252 -18.49 4.37 14.53
N VAL A 253 -17.71 5.08 15.34
CA VAL A 253 -16.52 4.50 16.01
C VAL A 253 -16.93 3.38 16.97
N ALA A 254 -17.97 3.61 17.79
CA ALA A 254 -18.43 2.61 18.77
C ALA A 254 -19.11 1.41 18.11
N ASP A 255 -19.87 1.63 17.03
CA ASP A 255 -20.70 0.61 16.41
C ASP A 255 -19.93 -0.23 15.36
N LYS A 256 -18.95 0.37 14.68
CA LYS A 256 -18.33 -0.23 13.49
C LYS A 256 -16.83 -0.51 13.62
N LEU A 257 -16.15 0.11 14.59
CA LEU A 257 -14.70 -0.07 14.78
C LEU A 257 -14.40 -0.83 16.08
N SER A 258 -13.25 -1.48 16.15
CA SER A 258 -12.74 -2.06 17.39
C SER A 258 -11.84 -1.04 18.10
N PRO A 259 -11.90 -0.95 19.43
CA PRO A 259 -10.98 -0.12 20.22
C PRO A 259 -9.59 -0.75 20.42
N ASP A 260 -9.40 -2.05 20.10
CA ASP A 260 -8.14 -2.77 20.31
C ASP A 260 -7.15 -2.44 19.17
N ILE A 261 -6.54 -1.26 19.28
CA ILE A 261 -5.51 -0.79 18.35
C ILE A 261 -4.16 -1.11 18.95
N ARG A 262 -3.34 -1.87 18.21
CA ARG A 262 -2.04 -2.36 18.66
C ARG A 262 -0.90 -1.82 17.82
N ALA A 263 0.26 -1.67 18.46
CA ALA A 263 1.47 -1.20 17.82
C ALA A 263 2.07 -2.26 16.88
N LEU A 264 2.90 -1.79 15.96
CA LEU A 264 3.65 -2.67 15.07
C LEU A 264 4.64 -3.53 15.86
N GLY A 265 4.77 -4.79 15.44
CA GLY A 265 5.60 -5.78 16.14
C GLY A 265 4.94 -6.44 17.35
N GLU A 266 3.80 -5.93 17.85
CA GLU A 266 3.05 -6.61 18.90
C GLU A 266 2.41 -7.91 18.40
N ARG A 267 2.31 -8.87 19.30
CA ARG A 267 1.60 -10.13 19.04
C ARG A 267 0.08 -9.89 19.01
N ALA A 268 -0.55 -10.11 17.87
CA ALA A 268 -2.01 -10.07 17.74
C ALA A 268 -2.67 -11.29 18.40
N GLY A 269 -2.03 -12.45 18.29
CA GLY A 269 -2.50 -13.72 18.86
C GLY A 269 -1.63 -14.90 18.47
N GLY A 270 -2.15 -16.11 18.64
CA GLY A 270 -1.54 -17.33 18.13
C GLY A 270 -2.45 -17.98 17.09
N LEU A 271 -1.90 -18.76 16.17
CA LEU A 271 -2.67 -19.51 15.19
C LEU A 271 -3.73 -20.37 15.86
N THR A 272 -4.97 -20.27 15.38
CA THR A 272 -6.05 -21.20 15.76
C THR A 272 -5.75 -22.59 15.19
N ALA A 273 -6.42 -23.61 15.70
CA ALA A 273 -6.31 -24.98 15.16
C ALA A 273 -6.74 -25.03 13.66
N GLN A 274 -7.71 -24.21 13.24
CA GLN A 274 -8.12 -24.12 11.85
C GLN A 274 -7.05 -23.44 10.98
N ALA A 275 -6.49 -22.33 11.44
CA ALA A 275 -5.44 -21.64 10.71
C ALA A 275 -4.16 -22.49 10.59
N ALA A 276 -3.84 -23.25 11.61
CA ALA A 276 -2.75 -24.23 11.59
C ALA A 276 -2.99 -25.32 10.50
N GLN A 277 -4.23 -25.79 10.32
CA GLN A 277 -4.56 -26.71 9.23
C GLN A 277 -4.39 -26.07 7.85
N TRP A 278 -4.69 -24.77 7.70
CA TRP A 278 -4.50 -24.06 6.43
C TRP A 278 -3.02 -23.89 6.07
N THR A 279 -2.23 -23.53 7.05
CA THR A 279 -0.84 -23.10 6.85
C THR A 279 0.17 -24.23 6.94
N GLY A 280 -0.17 -25.34 7.61
CA GLY A 280 0.78 -26.40 7.96
C GLY A 280 1.68 -26.07 9.15
N LEU A 281 1.50 -24.89 9.78
CA LEU A 281 2.18 -24.45 11.00
C LEU A 281 1.48 -25.03 12.26
N LEU A 282 2.12 -24.84 13.43
CA LEU A 282 1.55 -25.34 14.69
C LEU A 282 0.48 -24.39 15.25
N PRO A 283 -0.56 -24.94 15.91
CA PRO A 283 -1.46 -24.11 16.72
C PRO A 283 -0.69 -23.35 17.79
N GLY A 284 -1.01 -22.05 17.93
CA GLY A 284 -0.34 -21.18 18.88
C GLY A 284 0.91 -20.46 18.36
N THR A 285 1.43 -20.80 17.15
CA THR A 285 2.48 -20.00 16.48
C THR A 285 2.08 -18.53 16.49
N ALA A 286 2.99 -17.65 16.91
CA ALA A 286 2.69 -16.23 17.08
C ALA A 286 2.33 -15.58 15.75
N VAL A 287 1.33 -14.71 15.77
CA VAL A 287 0.96 -13.85 14.62
C VAL A 287 1.12 -12.40 15.05
N ALA A 288 1.88 -11.64 14.29
CA ALA A 288 2.06 -10.21 14.54
C ALA A 288 0.84 -9.39 14.08
N VAL A 289 0.70 -8.20 14.63
CA VAL A 289 -0.18 -7.16 14.09
C VAL A 289 0.23 -6.85 12.65
N ALA A 290 -0.74 -6.76 11.74
CA ALA A 290 -0.47 -6.48 10.33
C ALA A 290 0.09 -5.07 10.11
N ASN A 291 0.83 -4.90 9.02
CA ASN A 291 1.34 -3.60 8.61
C ASN A 291 0.92 -3.27 7.16
N VAL A 292 1.15 -2.04 6.75
CA VAL A 292 0.99 -1.59 5.37
C VAL A 292 2.21 -2.01 4.55
N ASP A 293 2.01 -2.58 3.36
CA ASP A 293 3.04 -3.09 2.46
C ASP A 293 4.16 -2.08 2.16
N ALA A 294 3.79 -0.84 1.84
CA ALA A 294 4.74 0.23 1.59
C ALA A 294 5.56 0.61 2.85
N HIS A 295 4.98 0.50 4.04
CA HIS A 295 5.65 0.87 5.29
C HIS A 295 6.67 -0.18 5.75
N VAL A 296 6.39 -1.47 5.55
CA VAL A 296 7.36 -2.54 5.88
C VAL A 296 8.58 -2.52 4.97
N ALA A 297 8.49 -1.88 3.80
CA ALA A 297 9.65 -1.69 2.93
C ALA A 297 10.75 -0.83 3.58
N VAL A 298 10.40 0.04 4.55
CA VAL A 298 11.37 0.92 5.21
C VAL A 298 12.37 0.13 6.06
N PRO A 299 11.94 -0.61 7.09
CA PRO A 299 12.84 -1.46 7.84
C PRO A 299 13.46 -2.57 6.98
N ALA A 300 12.75 -3.13 6.00
CA ALA A 300 13.31 -4.14 5.08
C ALA A 300 14.47 -3.61 4.24
N ALA A 301 14.49 -2.32 3.93
CA ALA A 301 15.61 -1.64 3.31
C ALA A 301 16.74 -1.29 4.28
N GLY A 302 16.66 -1.71 5.56
CA GLY A 302 17.63 -1.40 6.60
C GLY A 302 17.57 0.05 7.10
N VAL A 303 16.44 0.73 6.90
CA VAL A 303 16.23 2.12 7.35
C VAL A 303 15.42 2.10 8.64
N THR A 304 16.10 2.34 9.77
CA THR A 304 15.51 2.37 11.11
C THR A 304 15.71 3.70 11.83
N GLU A 305 16.37 4.67 11.18
CA GLU A 305 16.73 5.97 11.74
C GLU A 305 16.32 7.11 10.79
N PRO A 306 16.08 8.32 11.30
CA PRO A 306 15.83 9.53 10.50
C PRO A 306 16.98 9.86 9.54
N GLY A 307 16.67 10.70 8.52
CA GLY A 307 17.64 11.20 7.55
C GLY A 307 17.72 10.37 6.27
N ARG A 308 17.11 9.21 6.22
CA ARG A 308 17.01 8.36 5.03
C ARG A 308 15.58 8.30 4.52
N MET A 309 15.42 8.45 3.21
CA MET A 309 14.15 8.26 2.52
C MET A 309 14.16 6.91 1.79
N VAL A 310 13.16 6.09 2.03
CA VAL A 310 12.91 4.90 1.20
C VAL A 310 11.94 5.28 0.10
N ILE A 311 12.32 5.02 -1.16
CA ILE A 311 11.46 5.22 -2.31
C ILE A 311 11.13 3.86 -2.91
N ILE A 312 9.85 3.54 -2.98
CA ILE A 312 9.36 2.33 -3.66
C ILE A 312 8.98 2.74 -5.08
N LEU A 313 9.82 2.36 -6.05
CA LEU A 313 9.68 2.73 -7.46
C LEU A 313 8.96 1.61 -8.23
N GLY A 314 7.71 1.87 -8.60
CA GLY A 314 6.84 0.95 -9.33
C GLY A 314 5.96 1.64 -10.37
N THR A 315 4.72 1.19 -10.52
CA THR A 315 3.67 1.86 -11.31
C THR A 315 3.43 3.28 -10.80
N SER A 316 3.40 3.42 -9.49
CA SER A 316 3.47 4.67 -8.73
C SER A 316 4.74 4.68 -7.86
N ASN A 317 5.05 5.79 -7.23
CA ASN A 317 6.10 5.88 -6.22
C ASN A 317 5.52 6.19 -4.85
N CYS A 318 6.04 5.47 -3.82
CA CYS A 318 5.82 5.81 -2.43
C CYS A 318 7.14 6.29 -1.80
N HIS A 319 7.07 7.37 -1.04
CA HIS A 319 8.22 8.01 -0.39
C HIS A 319 8.00 7.97 1.12
N MET A 320 8.85 7.25 1.85
CA MET A 320 8.77 7.09 3.29
C MET A 320 9.98 7.72 3.95
N VAL A 321 9.75 8.52 4.99
CA VAL A 321 10.80 9.16 5.78
C VAL A 321 10.46 8.98 7.26
N LEU A 322 11.49 8.80 8.10
CA LEU A 322 11.35 8.76 9.54
C LEU A 322 11.75 10.12 10.16
N GLY A 323 11.07 10.51 11.24
CA GLY A 323 11.38 11.70 12.02
C GLY A 323 11.33 11.44 13.52
N GLU A 324 12.11 12.19 14.32
CA GLU A 324 12.15 12.07 15.79
C GLU A 324 10.99 12.80 16.47
N SER A 325 10.38 13.75 15.79
CA SER A 325 9.33 14.61 16.34
C SER A 325 8.24 14.89 15.31
N GLU A 326 7.08 15.27 15.80
CA GLU A 326 5.94 15.67 14.98
C GLU A 326 6.28 16.94 14.18
N GLN A 327 6.16 16.86 12.86
CA GLN A 327 6.31 17.98 11.94
C GLN A 327 5.10 18.05 11.02
N LEU A 328 4.49 19.20 10.90
CA LEU A 328 3.42 19.44 9.94
C LEU A 328 4.02 19.71 8.56
N VAL A 329 3.86 18.77 7.65
CA VAL A 329 4.34 18.88 6.27
C VAL A 329 3.13 18.96 5.34
N PRO A 330 2.85 20.11 4.73
CA PRO A 330 1.71 20.24 3.83
C PRO A 330 1.93 19.42 2.55
N GLY A 331 0.83 18.93 1.96
CA GLY A 331 0.86 18.24 0.68
C GLY A 331 1.44 16.82 0.70
N ILE A 332 1.55 16.17 1.84
CA ILE A 332 1.93 14.74 1.96
C ILE A 332 0.71 13.85 2.17
N CYS A 333 0.89 12.52 2.09
CA CYS A 333 -0.18 11.56 2.33
C CYS A 333 -0.51 11.42 3.83
N GLY A 334 0.44 11.75 4.70
CA GLY A 334 0.24 11.73 6.14
C GLY A 334 1.51 11.35 6.91
N TYR A 335 1.38 11.47 8.24
CA TYR A 335 2.38 10.94 9.17
C TYR A 335 1.68 10.34 10.40
N VAL A 336 2.34 9.36 11.01
CA VAL A 336 1.84 8.65 12.18
C VAL A 336 2.98 8.38 13.17
N GLU A 337 2.75 8.71 14.44
CA GLU A 337 3.64 8.29 15.53
C GLU A 337 3.59 6.76 15.66
N ASP A 338 4.74 6.09 15.69
CA ASP A 338 4.89 4.62 15.67
C ASP A 338 4.32 3.93 14.40
N GLY A 339 4.02 4.68 13.35
CA GLY A 339 3.33 4.15 12.17
C GLY A 339 4.19 3.29 11.25
N ILE A 340 5.52 3.41 11.31
CA ILE A 340 6.49 2.62 10.53
C ILE A 340 7.48 1.93 11.48
N ILE A 341 8.14 2.69 12.33
CA ILE A 341 9.09 2.21 13.35
C ILE A 341 8.62 2.71 14.72
N PRO A 342 8.47 1.84 15.72
CA PRO A 342 8.15 2.26 17.07
C PRO A 342 9.13 3.30 17.62
N GLY A 343 8.60 4.34 18.26
CA GLY A 343 9.39 5.45 18.82
C GLY A 343 9.69 6.57 17.83
N LEU A 344 9.32 6.45 16.56
CA LEU A 344 9.52 7.46 15.51
C LEU A 344 8.20 7.87 14.84
N PHE A 345 8.21 9.03 14.21
CA PHE A 345 7.15 9.48 13.31
C PHE A 345 7.45 8.97 11.90
N GLY A 346 6.54 8.20 11.32
CA GLY A 346 6.62 7.80 9.91
C GLY A 346 5.88 8.79 9.02
N TYR A 347 6.52 9.31 7.98
CA TYR A 347 5.97 10.24 7.01
C TYR A 347 5.79 9.55 5.65
N GLU A 348 4.64 9.75 5.01
CA GLU A 348 4.31 9.17 3.70
C GLU A 348 4.02 10.28 2.69
N ALA A 349 4.67 10.23 1.53
CA ALA A 349 4.33 11.01 0.34
C ALA A 349 4.30 10.10 -0.88
N GLY A 350 3.82 10.56 -2.03
CA GLY A 350 3.77 9.70 -3.21
C GLY A 350 3.51 10.43 -4.52
N GLN A 351 3.89 9.76 -5.61
CA GLN A 351 3.56 10.14 -6.98
C GLN A 351 2.65 9.05 -7.57
N PRO A 352 1.42 9.38 -8.03
CA PRO A 352 0.43 8.37 -8.39
C PRO A 352 0.70 7.71 -9.74
N CYS A 353 1.60 8.28 -10.56
CA CYS A 353 1.90 7.77 -11.89
C CYS A 353 3.41 7.93 -12.20
N VAL A 354 4.14 6.82 -12.25
CA VAL A 354 5.56 6.76 -12.62
C VAL A 354 5.75 5.71 -13.71
N GLY A 355 5.80 4.43 -13.38
CA GLY A 355 5.89 3.34 -14.34
C GLY A 355 4.74 3.32 -15.33
N ASP A 356 3.54 3.71 -14.88
CA ASP A 356 2.34 3.80 -15.73
C ASP A 356 2.49 4.85 -16.83
N SER A 357 3.18 5.97 -16.60
CA SER A 357 3.45 6.96 -17.65
C SER A 357 4.36 6.40 -18.75
N PHE A 358 5.31 5.56 -18.36
CA PHE A 358 6.18 4.86 -19.31
C PHE A 358 5.43 3.79 -20.09
N ALA A 359 4.57 3.02 -19.41
CA ALA A 359 3.69 2.04 -20.06
C ALA A 359 2.73 2.72 -21.03
N TRP A 360 2.09 3.80 -20.62
CA TRP A 360 1.20 4.60 -21.48
C TRP A 360 1.92 5.06 -22.77
N LEU A 361 3.15 5.57 -22.65
CA LEU A 361 3.93 5.98 -23.85
C LEU A 361 4.19 4.79 -24.77
N VAL A 362 4.62 3.65 -24.21
CA VAL A 362 4.95 2.44 -24.96
C VAL A 362 3.73 1.89 -25.71
N GLU A 363 2.58 1.88 -25.06
CA GLU A 363 1.34 1.32 -25.61
C GLU A 363 0.67 2.23 -26.64
N ASN A 364 0.76 3.55 -26.45
CA ASN A 364 -0.06 4.50 -27.20
C ASN A 364 0.72 5.38 -28.18
N CYS A 365 2.04 5.58 -27.97
CA CYS A 365 2.77 6.63 -28.68
C CYS A 365 4.01 6.14 -29.46
N VAL A 366 4.33 4.85 -29.42
CA VAL A 366 5.53 4.32 -30.08
C VAL A 366 5.18 3.70 -31.43
N PRO A 367 5.84 4.13 -32.55
CA PRO A 367 5.60 3.58 -33.87
C PRO A 367 5.98 2.08 -33.97
N ALA A 368 5.21 1.30 -34.74
CA ALA A 368 5.40 -0.13 -34.93
C ALA A 368 6.84 -0.54 -35.36
N ALA A 369 7.58 0.35 -36.03
CA ALA A 369 8.98 0.10 -36.39
C ALA A 369 9.90 -0.13 -35.17
N TYR A 370 9.61 0.50 -34.03
CA TYR A 370 10.34 0.30 -32.79
C TYR A 370 10.02 -1.07 -32.19
N THR A 371 8.76 -1.50 -32.21
CA THR A 371 8.34 -2.83 -31.77
C THR A 371 9.06 -3.91 -32.58
N GLN A 372 9.05 -3.77 -33.93
CA GLN A 372 9.74 -4.70 -34.82
C GLN A 372 11.26 -4.75 -34.60
N GLU A 373 11.87 -3.61 -34.26
CA GLU A 373 13.30 -3.57 -33.92
C GLU A 373 13.58 -4.26 -32.58
N ALA A 374 12.76 -3.98 -31.55
CA ALA A 374 12.89 -4.61 -30.24
C ALA A 374 12.78 -6.13 -30.38
N GLU A 375 11.78 -6.64 -31.10
CA GLU A 375 11.58 -8.07 -31.36
C GLU A 375 12.81 -8.69 -32.08
N ARG A 376 13.31 -8.05 -33.13
CA ARG A 376 14.52 -8.54 -33.88
C ARG A 376 15.75 -8.61 -32.98
N ARG A 377 15.83 -7.73 -31.95
CA ARG A 377 16.96 -7.66 -31.01
C ARG A 377 16.74 -8.50 -29.75
N GLY A 378 15.57 -9.12 -29.59
CA GLY A 378 15.20 -9.86 -28.37
C GLY A 378 15.08 -8.96 -27.13
N LEU A 379 14.72 -7.69 -27.32
CA LEU A 379 14.54 -6.70 -26.26
C LEU A 379 13.05 -6.43 -26.00
N SER A 380 12.72 -6.01 -24.77
CA SER A 380 11.44 -5.33 -24.55
C SER A 380 11.47 -3.93 -25.19
N LEU A 381 10.29 -3.38 -25.50
CA LEU A 381 10.20 -2.03 -26.06
C LEU A 381 10.69 -0.97 -25.07
N HIS A 382 10.48 -1.19 -23.76
CA HIS A 382 11.05 -0.35 -22.69
C HIS A 382 12.59 -0.36 -22.73
N ALA A 383 13.22 -1.52 -22.87
CA ALA A 383 14.67 -1.64 -22.93
C ALA A 383 15.26 -0.94 -24.17
N LEU A 384 14.58 -1.03 -25.32
CA LEU A 384 15.00 -0.32 -26.53
C LEU A 384 14.91 1.20 -26.36
N LEU A 385 13.83 1.70 -25.76
CA LEU A 385 13.66 3.13 -25.51
C LEU A 385 14.65 3.64 -24.46
N GLU A 386 14.92 2.87 -23.40
CA GLU A 386 15.95 3.18 -22.42
C GLU A 386 17.33 3.31 -23.04
N GLU A 387 17.74 2.33 -23.87
CA GLU A 387 19.03 2.34 -24.56
C GLU A 387 19.20 3.60 -25.43
N ARG A 388 18.16 3.97 -26.18
CA ARG A 388 18.17 5.17 -27.04
C ARG A 388 18.12 6.46 -26.23
N ALA A 389 17.28 6.52 -25.20
CA ALA A 389 17.18 7.67 -24.31
C ALA A 389 18.49 7.94 -23.55
N ALA A 390 19.24 6.88 -23.21
CA ALA A 390 20.54 6.98 -22.55
C ALA A 390 21.63 7.67 -23.43
N GLN A 391 21.44 7.69 -24.75
CA GLN A 391 22.35 8.41 -25.66
C GLN A 391 22.10 9.92 -25.70
N LEU A 392 20.98 10.40 -25.16
CA LEU A 392 20.64 11.81 -25.14
C LEU A 392 21.31 12.48 -23.94
N ALA A 393 21.86 13.66 -24.14
CA ALA A 393 22.30 14.48 -23.01
C ALA A 393 21.09 15.05 -22.26
N PRO A 394 21.20 15.37 -20.94
CA PRO A 394 20.16 16.06 -20.21
C PRO A 394 19.66 17.31 -20.93
N GLY A 395 18.35 17.45 -21.07
CA GLY A 395 17.72 18.58 -21.75
C GLY A 395 17.96 18.70 -23.26
N ALA A 396 18.62 17.74 -23.91
CA ALA A 396 18.98 17.81 -25.34
C ALA A 396 17.75 17.90 -26.27
N SER A 397 16.66 17.26 -25.91
CA SER A 397 15.39 17.31 -26.67
C SER A 397 14.66 18.65 -26.56
N GLY A 398 14.94 19.43 -25.49
CA GLY A 398 14.15 20.61 -25.14
C GLY A 398 12.74 20.30 -24.62
N LEU A 399 12.42 19.02 -24.42
CA LEU A 399 11.13 18.61 -23.87
C LEU A 399 11.11 18.80 -22.35
N LEU A 400 9.97 19.26 -21.85
CA LEU A 400 9.62 19.30 -20.44
C LEU A 400 8.31 18.55 -20.23
N ALA A 401 8.22 17.75 -19.16
CA ALA A 401 6.99 17.07 -18.82
C ALA A 401 6.62 17.30 -17.34
N LEU A 402 5.32 17.17 -17.05
CA LEU A 402 4.78 17.04 -15.70
C LEU A 402 4.30 15.61 -15.54
N ASP A 403 4.58 15.00 -14.40
CA ASP A 403 4.28 13.58 -14.11
C ASP A 403 2.83 13.33 -13.66
N TRP A 404 1.90 14.24 -13.92
CA TRP A 404 0.53 14.22 -13.40
C TRP A 404 -0.47 13.43 -14.26
N TRP A 405 -0.04 12.32 -14.90
CA TRP A 405 -0.93 11.47 -15.71
C TRP A 405 -2.11 10.90 -14.93
N ASN A 406 -1.96 10.80 -13.59
CA ASN A 406 -3.00 10.38 -12.66
C ASN A 406 -3.13 11.38 -11.49
N GLY A 407 -3.16 12.69 -11.80
CA GLY A 407 -3.18 13.74 -10.80
C GLY A 407 -1.83 13.95 -10.08
N SER A 408 -1.83 14.77 -9.03
CA SER A 408 -0.69 15.00 -8.13
C SER A 408 -1.08 14.59 -6.71
N ARG A 409 -0.56 13.45 -6.23
CA ARG A 409 -0.78 12.97 -4.86
C ARG A 409 0.00 13.81 -3.86
N SER A 410 1.26 14.12 -4.14
CA SER A 410 2.13 15.01 -3.39
C SER A 410 2.88 15.92 -4.38
N ILE A 411 2.93 17.21 -4.15
CA ILE A 411 2.54 18.01 -2.97
C ILE A 411 1.23 18.79 -3.18
N LEU A 412 0.65 18.78 -4.38
CA LEU A 412 -0.55 19.59 -4.70
C LEU A 412 -1.84 18.97 -4.17
N VAL A 413 -1.85 17.66 -3.92
CA VAL A 413 -3.01 16.87 -3.44
C VAL A 413 -4.24 17.14 -4.30
N ASP A 414 -4.09 17.00 -5.61
CA ASP A 414 -5.11 17.31 -6.59
C ASP A 414 -5.18 16.20 -7.65
N ALA A 415 -6.26 15.43 -7.63
CA ALA A 415 -6.50 14.32 -8.56
C ALA A 415 -7.01 14.77 -9.93
N ASP A 416 -7.49 16.04 -10.06
CA ASP A 416 -8.03 16.58 -11.31
C ASP A 416 -6.92 17.10 -12.24
N LEU A 417 -5.67 17.16 -11.77
CA LEU A 417 -4.53 17.53 -12.60
C LEU A 417 -4.21 16.45 -13.62
N SER A 418 -3.66 16.87 -14.77
CA SER A 418 -3.29 15.97 -15.86
C SER A 418 -1.85 16.19 -16.33
N GLY A 419 -1.25 15.16 -16.89
CA GLY A 419 0.10 15.20 -17.46
C GLY A 419 0.23 16.20 -18.59
N VAL A 420 1.42 16.79 -18.75
CA VAL A 420 1.73 17.76 -19.81
C VAL A 420 3.09 17.42 -20.42
N ILE A 421 3.21 17.54 -21.72
CA ILE A 421 4.50 17.54 -22.43
C ILE A 421 4.60 18.83 -23.22
N LEU A 422 5.68 19.60 -22.98
CA LEU A 422 5.97 20.84 -23.69
C LEU A 422 7.16 20.66 -24.63
N GLY A 423 7.17 21.37 -25.75
CA GLY A 423 8.32 21.43 -26.67
C GLY A 423 8.26 20.39 -27.80
N LEU A 424 7.15 19.69 -28.02
CA LEU A 424 6.98 18.74 -29.12
C LEU A 424 7.12 19.43 -30.48
N THR A 425 7.85 18.78 -31.39
CA THR A 425 8.04 19.18 -32.78
C THR A 425 7.79 18.00 -33.71
N LEU A 426 7.74 18.24 -35.01
CA LEU A 426 7.63 17.16 -35.99
C LEU A 426 8.86 16.23 -36.03
N ALA A 427 9.96 16.65 -35.46
CA ALA A 427 11.20 15.86 -35.35
C ALA A 427 11.31 15.04 -34.06
N THR A 428 10.41 15.27 -33.07
CA THR A 428 10.44 14.61 -31.78
C THR A 428 10.28 13.10 -31.93
N LYS A 429 11.12 12.35 -31.22
CA LYS A 429 11.17 10.89 -31.24
C LYS A 429 10.68 10.28 -29.92
N PRO A 430 10.20 9.02 -29.93
CA PRO A 430 9.71 8.35 -28.73
C PRO A 430 10.73 8.30 -27.57
N GLU A 431 12.00 8.06 -27.84
CA GLU A 431 13.06 8.05 -26.82
C GLU A 431 13.28 9.40 -26.14
N GLU A 432 12.99 10.52 -26.84
CA GLU A 432 13.08 11.84 -26.28
C GLU A 432 11.94 12.08 -25.27
N ILE A 433 10.73 11.61 -25.62
CA ILE A 433 9.56 11.67 -24.71
C ILE A 433 9.79 10.73 -23.52
N TYR A 434 10.31 9.51 -23.75
CA TYR A 434 10.61 8.55 -22.69
C TYR A 434 11.56 9.15 -21.66
N ARG A 435 12.65 9.81 -22.11
CA ARG A 435 13.57 10.51 -21.23
C ARG A 435 12.90 11.65 -20.46
N ALA A 436 12.11 12.48 -21.13
CA ALA A 436 11.42 13.60 -20.49
C ALA A 436 10.43 13.12 -19.41
N LEU A 437 9.77 11.98 -19.59
CA LEU A 437 8.92 11.38 -18.58
C LEU A 437 9.72 10.90 -17.37
N ILE A 438 10.87 10.25 -17.57
CA ILE A 438 11.76 9.85 -16.47
C ILE A 438 12.25 11.11 -15.70
N GLU A 439 12.69 12.12 -16.40
CA GLU A 439 13.14 13.40 -15.80
C GLU A 439 12.01 14.06 -14.99
N ALA A 440 10.76 14.05 -15.51
CA ALA A 440 9.59 14.59 -14.81
C ALA A 440 9.33 13.88 -13.47
N THR A 441 9.37 12.55 -13.44
CA THR A 441 9.18 11.79 -12.21
C THR A 441 10.31 12.02 -11.20
N ALA A 442 11.54 12.20 -11.66
CA ALA A 442 12.67 12.55 -10.80
C ALA A 442 12.54 13.97 -10.20
N TYR A 443 12.10 14.94 -11.00
CA TYR A 443 11.82 16.29 -10.49
C TYR A 443 10.65 16.31 -9.49
N GLY A 444 9.61 15.52 -9.72
CA GLY A 444 8.52 15.35 -8.74
C GLY A 444 9.02 14.79 -7.41
N THR A 445 9.90 13.77 -7.44
CA THR A 445 10.57 13.23 -6.25
C THR A 445 11.42 14.30 -5.56
N ARG A 446 12.21 15.08 -6.29
CA ARG A 446 13.01 16.18 -5.73
C ARG A 446 12.13 17.20 -5.03
N LEU A 447 11.01 17.58 -5.62
CA LEU A 447 10.07 18.54 -5.02
C LEU A 447 9.52 18.00 -3.68
N ILE A 448 9.24 16.69 -3.58
CA ILE A 448 8.83 16.04 -2.34
C ILE A 448 9.96 16.12 -1.29
N ILE A 449 11.21 15.85 -1.67
CA ILE A 449 12.37 15.92 -0.77
C ILE A 449 12.57 17.35 -0.25
N GLU A 450 12.51 18.34 -1.14
CA GLU A 450 12.63 19.76 -0.77
C GLU A 450 11.49 20.20 0.17
N ASN A 451 10.26 19.69 -0.05
CA ASN A 451 9.14 19.97 0.83
C ASN A 451 9.35 19.38 2.24
N PHE A 452 9.82 18.13 2.35
CA PHE A 452 10.17 17.54 3.64
C PHE A 452 11.26 18.35 4.36
N ALA A 453 12.34 18.70 3.66
CA ALA A 453 13.45 19.46 4.23
C ALA A 453 13.01 20.86 4.72
N ALA A 454 12.16 21.55 3.94
CA ALA A 454 11.63 22.88 4.29
C ALA A 454 10.76 22.86 5.56
N HIS A 455 10.18 21.68 5.90
CA HIS A 455 9.31 21.52 7.08
C HIS A 455 9.93 20.69 8.20
N GLY A 456 11.27 20.62 8.26
CA GLY A 456 11.98 20.05 9.40
C GLY A 456 12.15 18.52 9.38
N VAL A 457 11.91 17.87 8.24
CA VAL A 457 12.15 16.45 8.01
C VAL A 457 13.24 16.29 6.93
N PRO A 458 14.53 16.47 7.27
CA PRO A 458 15.61 16.47 6.28
C PRO A 458 15.86 15.05 5.72
N VAL A 459 16.14 15.00 4.41
CA VAL A 459 16.55 13.78 3.70
C VAL A 459 18.01 13.93 3.29
N GLN A 460 18.86 13.02 3.75
CA GLN A 460 20.31 13.02 3.50
C GLN A 460 20.70 11.90 2.53
N GLU A 461 19.96 10.81 2.52
CA GLU A 461 20.20 9.63 1.70
C GLU A 461 18.87 9.07 1.16
N ILE A 462 18.89 8.50 -0.03
CA ILE A 462 17.75 7.84 -0.65
C ILE A 462 18.09 6.37 -0.83
N VAL A 463 17.20 5.50 -0.38
CA VAL A 463 17.25 4.06 -0.62
C VAL A 463 16.12 3.70 -1.57
N ALA A 464 16.46 3.32 -2.80
CA ALA A 464 15.50 2.94 -3.82
C ALA A 464 15.21 1.43 -3.75
N THR A 465 13.92 1.07 -3.79
CA THR A 465 13.43 -0.31 -3.82
C THR A 465 12.29 -0.43 -4.84
N GLY A 466 11.78 -1.62 -5.07
CA GLY A 466 10.73 -1.88 -6.06
C GLY A 466 11.28 -2.44 -7.36
N GLY A 467 10.43 -2.57 -8.37
CA GLY A 467 10.78 -3.27 -9.60
C GLY A 467 11.51 -2.42 -10.67
N LEU A 468 11.40 -1.10 -10.60
CA LEU A 468 12.04 -0.21 -11.58
C LEU A 468 13.56 -0.06 -11.36
N PRO A 469 14.09 0.03 -10.13
CA PRO A 469 15.52 0.15 -9.88
C PRO A 469 16.36 -0.95 -10.51
N ASP A 470 15.86 -2.19 -10.49
CA ASP A 470 16.57 -3.34 -11.05
C ASP A 470 16.52 -3.40 -12.57
N ARG A 471 15.55 -2.75 -13.19
CA ARG A 471 15.22 -2.90 -14.61
C ARG A 471 15.61 -1.70 -15.47
N ASN A 472 15.77 -0.51 -14.88
CA ASN A 472 16.01 0.72 -15.64
C ASN A 472 17.17 1.53 -15.04
N ARG A 473 18.36 1.34 -15.58
CA ARG A 473 19.59 2.02 -15.12
C ARG A 473 19.59 3.51 -15.43
N LEU A 474 18.98 3.92 -16.57
CA LEU A 474 18.87 5.32 -16.94
C LEU A 474 17.99 6.07 -15.92
N LEU A 475 16.87 5.48 -15.51
CA LEU A 475 16.00 6.06 -14.48
C LEU A 475 16.81 6.27 -13.19
N MET A 476 17.52 5.27 -12.72
CA MET A 476 18.31 5.38 -11.48
C MET A 476 19.40 6.45 -11.58
N GLN A 477 20.05 6.57 -12.75
CA GLN A 477 21.06 7.63 -12.96
C GLN A 477 20.41 9.02 -12.93
N ILE A 478 19.26 9.20 -13.60
CA ILE A 478 18.55 10.48 -13.61
C ILE A 478 18.06 10.84 -12.20
N TYR A 479 17.53 9.87 -11.46
CA TYR A 479 17.13 10.12 -10.07
C TYR A 479 18.33 10.54 -9.23
N ALA A 480 19.46 9.85 -9.31
CA ALA A 480 20.68 10.22 -8.58
C ALA A 480 21.25 11.59 -8.97
N ASP A 481 21.09 12.00 -10.23
CA ASP A 481 21.57 13.30 -10.71
C ASP A 481 20.64 14.45 -10.27
N VAL A 482 19.35 14.18 -10.09
CA VAL A 482 18.33 15.20 -9.78
C VAL A 482 18.13 15.36 -8.28
N THR A 483 18.20 14.27 -7.52
CA THR A 483 17.89 14.24 -6.08
C THR A 483 19.13 14.23 -5.21
#